data_29a420d498ad86989340a118cd2d6d20
#
_entry.id   29a420d498ad86989340a118cd2d6d20
#
_cell.length_a   1.000
_cell.length_b   1.000
_cell.length_c   1.000
_cell.angle_alpha   90.00
_cell.angle_beta   90.00
_cell.angle_gamma   90.00
#
_symmetry.space_group_name_H-M   'P 1'
#
loop_
_entity.id
_entity.type
_entity.pdbx_description
1 polymer ?
#
loop_
_entity_poly.entity_id
_entity_poly.type
_entity_poly.pdbx_seq_one_letter_code
_entity_poly.pdbx_strand_id
1 'polypeptide(L)'
;QGADEKISEAQAITNYLLTETDVPQDAIILEDRSRTTYENLLFSKELGEKLVANPQFLFVTNDYHVFRTSTYARKLGMKGDGLGCRTAGYYIPSAFIREFVALCVKLKWLFMFFYGLLFLALLFLYKGILW
;
A
#
# COMPACT_ATOMS: atom_id res chain seq x y z
N GLN A 1 -5.41 -6.15 11.75
CA GLN A 1 -6.43 -7.07 12.26
C GLN A 1 -7.78 -6.35 12.26
N GLY A 2 -8.77 -6.89 11.55
CA GLY A 2 -10.15 -6.40 11.60
C GLY A 2 -10.79 -6.68 12.96
N ALA A 3 -11.82 -5.88 13.32
CA ALA A 3 -12.51 -6.03 14.62
C ALA A 3 -13.16 -7.41 14.81
N ASP A 4 -13.45 -8.12 13.72
CA ASP A 4 -14.13 -9.42 13.69
C ASP A 4 -13.18 -10.62 13.49
N GLU A 5 -11.88 -10.38 13.36
CA GLU A 5 -10.89 -11.43 13.11
C GLU A 5 -10.41 -12.06 14.43
N LYS A 6 -10.56 -13.37 14.55
CA LYS A 6 -10.11 -14.14 15.74
C LYS A 6 -8.59 -14.24 15.85
N ILE A 7 -7.89 -14.20 14.74
CA ILE A 7 -6.42 -14.24 14.65
C ILE A 7 -5.94 -13.15 13.68
N SER A 8 -4.73 -12.65 13.84
CA SER A 8 -4.15 -11.69 12.90
C SER A 8 -3.87 -12.33 11.54
N GLU A 9 -3.87 -11.52 10.47
CA GLU A 9 -3.49 -11.98 9.13
C GLU A 9 -2.10 -12.62 9.13
N ALA A 10 -1.15 -12.00 9.84
CA ALA A 10 0.20 -12.53 10.00
C ALA A 10 0.21 -13.93 10.64
N GLN A 11 -0.61 -14.13 11.68
CA GLN A 11 -0.74 -15.46 12.32
C GLN A 11 -1.38 -16.49 11.37
N ALA A 12 -2.38 -16.09 10.59
CA ALA A 12 -3.01 -16.97 9.60
C ALA A 12 -2.00 -17.41 8.52
N ILE A 13 -1.19 -16.47 8.02
CA ILE A 13 -0.13 -16.77 7.05
C ILE A 13 0.92 -17.69 7.67
N THR A 14 1.35 -17.42 8.91
CA THR A 14 2.29 -18.28 9.64
C THR A 14 1.78 -19.70 9.76
N ASN A 15 0.53 -19.89 10.19
CA ASN A 15 -0.07 -21.21 10.30
C ASN A 15 -0.08 -21.93 8.95
N TYR A 16 -0.46 -21.23 7.87
CA TYR A 16 -0.44 -21.80 6.53
C TYR A 16 0.97 -22.23 6.09
N LEU A 17 1.98 -21.37 6.29
CA LEU A 17 3.36 -21.69 5.92
C LEU A 17 3.88 -22.92 6.67
N LEU A 18 3.55 -23.04 7.95
CA LEU A 18 3.99 -24.18 8.77
C LEU A 18 3.27 -25.50 8.44
N THR A 19 2.03 -25.44 7.90
CA THR A 19 1.25 -26.64 7.57
C THR A 19 1.41 -27.06 6.12
N GLU A 20 1.55 -26.13 5.19
CA GLU A 20 1.47 -26.38 3.76
C GLU A 20 2.81 -26.25 3.03
N THR A 21 3.88 -25.84 3.76
CA THR A 21 5.20 -25.66 3.16
C THR A 21 6.32 -26.18 4.08
N ASP A 22 7.53 -26.31 3.52
CA ASP A 22 8.73 -26.74 4.28
C ASP A 22 9.47 -25.55 4.93
N VAL A 23 8.82 -24.40 5.09
CA VAL A 23 9.44 -23.22 5.73
C VAL A 23 9.63 -23.50 7.21
N PRO A 24 10.87 -23.45 7.73
CA PRO A 24 11.14 -23.70 9.15
C PRO A 24 10.62 -22.55 10.02
N GLN A 25 10.16 -22.87 11.20
CA GLN A 25 9.53 -21.90 12.11
C GLN A 25 10.47 -20.74 12.50
N ASP A 26 11.76 -21.01 12.63
CA ASP A 26 12.79 -20.02 12.95
C ASP A 26 13.09 -19.02 11.82
N ALA A 27 12.66 -19.34 10.60
CA ALA A 27 12.71 -18.43 9.45
C ALA A 27 11.52 -17.48 9.39
N ILE A 28 10.48 -17.67 10.22
CA ILE A 28 9.28 -16.86 10.22
C ILE A 28 9.36 -15.78 11.30
N ILE A 29 9.25 -14.51 10.87
CA ILE A 29 9.19 -13.37 11.77
C ILE A 29 7.80 -12.76 11.69
N LEU A 30 7.09 -12.80 12.80
CA LEU A 30 5.71 -12.32 12.90
C LEU A 30 5.68 -10.81 13.14
N GLU A 31 4.99 -10.07 12.25
CA GLU A 31 4.59 -8.69 12.46
C GLU A 31 3.05 -8.62 12.51
N ASP A 32 2.46 -8.40 13.68
CA ASP A 32 1.02 -8.43 13.93
C ASP A 32 0.48 -7.15 14.58
N ARG A 33 1.31 -6.10 14.70
CA ARG A 33 0.95 -4.83 15.36
C ARG A 33 0.46 -3.76 14.41
N SER A 34 0.80 -3.87 13.12
CA SER A 34 0.44 -2.89 12.11
C SER A 34 -1.07 -2.86 11.84
N ARG A 35 -1.60 -1.67 11.57
CA ARG A 35 -2.99 -1.42 11.18
C ARG A 35 -3.11 -0.84 9.78
N THR A 36 -2.01 -0.39 9.22
CA THR A 36 -1.93 0.22 7.89
C THR A 36 -0.80 -0.39 7.08
N THR A 37 -0.89 -0.31 5.75
CA THR A 37 0.20 -0.76 4.86
C THR A 37 1.52 -0.04 5.16
N TYR A 38 1.46 1.25 5.50
CA TYR A 38 2.66 2.01 5.86
C TYR A 38 3.31 1.49 7.14
N GLU A 39 2.52 1.25 8.20
CA GLU A 39 3.02 0.68 9.46
C GLU A 39 3.58 -0.73 9.27
N ASN A 40 2.90 -1.57 8.46
CA ASN A 40 3.39 -2.91 8.16
C ASN A 40 4.78 -2.87 7.55
N LEU A 41 5.00 -2.03 6.54
CA LEU A 41 6.32 -1.87 5.93
C LEU A 41 7.35 -1.27 6.91
N LEU A 42 6.95 -0.29 7.73
CA LEU A 42 7.84 0.32 8.71
C LEU A 42 8.31 -0.69 9.75
N PHE A 43 7.39 -1.43 10.36
CA PHE A 43 7.70 -2.42 11.38
C PHE A 43 8.46 -3.61 10.81
N SER A 44 8.11 -4.07 9.61
CA SER A 44 8.86 -5.12 8.90
C SER A 44 10.30 -4.67 8.58
N LYS A 45 10.48 -3.41 8.19
CA LYS A 45 11.82 -2.82 8.00
C LYS A 45 12.63 -2.85 9.29
N GLU A 46 12.06 -2.36 10.40
CA GLU A 46 12.71 -2.36 11.72
C GLU A 46 13.12 -3.77 12.17
N LEU A 47 12.25 -4.76 11.92
CA LEU A 47 12.56 -6.17 12.23
C LEU A 47 13.70 -6.70 11.35
N GLY A 48 13.66 -6.44 10.05
CA GLY A 48 14.70 -6.86 9.12
C GLY A 48 16.07 -6.24 9.42
N GLU A 49 16.11 -4.95 9.74
CA GLU A 49 17.35 -4.22 10.08
C GLU A 49 17.99 -4.68 11.40
N LYS A 50 17.21 -5.26 12.33
CA LYS A 50 17.74 -5.87 13.55
C LYS A 50 18.44 -7.21 13.29
N LEU A 51 18.06 -7.90 12.23
CA LEU A 51 18.56 -9.24 11.91
C LEU A 51 19.74 -9.21 10.95
N VAL A 52 19.67 -8.33 9.95
CA VAL A 52 20.66 -8.26 8.88
C VAL A 52 21.02 -6.80 8.59
N ALA A 53 22.30 -6.51 8.44
CA ALA A 53 22.77 -5.22 8.00
C ALA A 53 22.40 -5.01 6.52
N ASN A 54 21.68 -3.92 6.20
CA ASN A 54 21.20 -3.59 4.86
C ASN A 54 20.31 -4.68 4.22
N PRO A 55 19.17 -5.04 4.83
CA PRO A 55 18.30 -6.07 4.30
C PRO A 55 17.73 -5.68 2.94
N GLN A 56 17.55 -6.67 2.07
CA GLN A 56 16.78 -6.54 0.85
C GLN A 56 15.41 -7.19 1.05
N PHE A 57 14.36 -6.53 0.56
CA PHE A 57 12.99 -6.96 0.79
C PHE A 57 12.32 -7.38 -0.51
N LEU A 58 11.52 -8.42 -0.46
CA LEU A 58 10.56 -8.76 -1.47
C LEU A 58 9.16 -8.57 -0.90
N PHE A 59 8.38 -7.62 -1.47
CA PHE A 59 7.02 -7.36 -1.03
C PHE A 59 6.05 -8.20 -1.85
N VAL A 60 5.48 -9.22 -1.25
CA VAL A 60 4.46 -10.05 -1.92
C VAL A 60 3.08 -9.53 -1.53
N THR A 61 2.29 -9.11 -2.51
CA THR A 61 0.95 -8.57 -2.30
C THR A 61 0.08 -8.76 -3.55
N ASN A 62 -1.21 -8.43 -3.48
CA ASN A 62 -2.09 -8.49 -4.65
C ASN A 62 -1.64 -7.51 -5.76
N ASP A 63 -1.82 -7.88 -7.03
CA ASP A 63 -1.39 -7.07 -8.20
C ASP A 63 -1.86 -5.61 -8.12
N TYR A 64 -3.12 -5.37 -7.77
CA TYR A 64 -3.67 -4.02 -7.65
C TYR A 64 -3.05 -3.19 -6.51
N HIS A 65 -2.38 -3.85 -5.56
CA HIS A 65 -1.82 -3.21 -4.37
C HIS A 65 -0.31 -2.96 -4.46
N VAL A 66 0.39 -3.58 -5.41
CA VAL A 66 1.85 -3.47 -5.60
C VAL A 66 2.30 -2.02 -5.71
N PHE A 67 1.60 -1.21 -6.50
CA PHE A 67 1.96 0.20 -6.70
C PHE A 67 1.97 1.00 -5.38
N ARG A 68 0.94 0.84 -4.55
CA ARG A 68 0.84 1.53 -3.26
C ARG A 68 1.93 1.07 -2.30
N THR A 69 2.14 -0.25 -2.19
CA THR A 69 3.17 -0.87 -1.35
C THR A 69 4.57 -0.39 -1.75
N SER A 70 4.92 -0.45 -3.04
CA SER A 70 6.20 0.02 -3.57
C SER A 70 6.44 1.52 -3.35
N THR A 71 5.37 2.33 -3.42
CA THR A 71 5.46 3.77 -3.13
C THR A 71 5.82 4.02 -1.68
N TYR A 72 5.22 3.29 -0.74
CA TYR A 72 5.55 3.40 0.68
C TYR A 72 6.92 2.82 1.01
N ALA A 73 7.30 1.69 0.44
CA ALA A 73 8.61 1.09 0.60
C ALA A 73 9.73 2.06 0.18
N ARG A 74 9.56 2.71 -0.99
CA ARG A 74 10.50 3.75 -1.47
C ARG A 74 10.57 4.95 -0.53
N LYS A 75 9.42 5.42 -0.01
CA LYS A 75 9.36 6.52 0.97
C LYS A 75 10.09 6.17 2.27
N LEU A 76 10.06 4.93 2.68
CA LEU A 76 10.77 4.39 3.85
C LEU A 76 12.25 4.10 3.57
N GLY A 77 12.74 4.27 2.34
CA GLY A 77 14.11 3.94 1.95
C GLY A 77 14.42 2.44 1.98
N MET A 78 13.38 1.60 1.86
CA MET A 78 13.57 0.15 1.77
C MET A 78 14.12 -0.24 0.41
N LYS A 79 15.12 -1.12 0.39
CA LYS A 79 15.69 -1.68 -0.84
C LYS A 79 14.94 -2.98 -1.16
N GLY A 80 14.34 -3.07 -2.34
CA GLY A 80 13.63 -4.29 -2.74
C GLY A 80 12.58 -4.05 -3.80
N ASP A 81 11.95 -5.16 -4.22
CA ASP A 81 10.98 -5.20 -5.31
C ASP A 81 9.61 -5.68 -4.83
N GLY A 82 8.57 -5.28 -5.54
CA GLY A 82 7.20 -5.72 -5.31
C GLY A 82 6.82 -6.86 -6.26
N LEU A 83 6.36 -7.96 -5.72
CA LEU A 83 5.79 -9.07 -6.48
C LEU A 83 4.29 -9.10 -6.28
N GLY A 84 3.55 -8.99 -7.39
CA GLY A 84 2.10 -9.13 -7.41
C GLY A 84 1.67 -10.58 -7.46
N CYS A 85 0.64 -10.93 -6.68
CA CYS A 85 -0.04 -12.20 -6.81
C CYS A 85 -1.46 -12.03 -7.35
N ARG A 86 -1.91 -13.03 -8.13
CA ARG A 86 -3.18 -13.00 -8.82
C ARG A 86 -4.35 -12.97 -7.85
N THR A 87 -5.24 -12.02 -8.05
CA THR A 87 -6.46 -11.86 -7.25
C THR A 87 -7.65 -12.51 -7.95
N ALA A 88 -8.58 -13.07 -7.19
CA ALA A 88 -9.83 -13.59 -7.75
C ALA A 88 -10.61 -12.50 -8.50
N GLY A 89 -11.05 -12.81 -9.73
CA GLY A 89 -11.61 -11.81 -10.67
C GLY A 89 -12.80 -11.02 -10.14
N TYR A 90 -13.64 -11.62 -9.28
CA TYR A 90 -14.79 -10.94 -8.67
C TYR A 90 -14.39 -9.82 -7.68
N TYR A 91 -13.19 -9.88 -7.13
CA TYR A 91 -12.70 -8.90 -6.16
C TYR A 91 -12.03 -7.68 -6.84
N ILE A 92 -11.56 -7.84 -8.07
CA ILE A 92 -10.78 -6.83 -8.80
C ILE A 92 -11.51 -5.48 -8.92
N PRO A 93 -12.81 -5.39 -9.31
CA PRO A 93 -13.47 -4.10 -9.48
C PRO A 93 -13.51 -3.27 -8.20
N SER A 94 -13.88 -3.88 -7.07
CA SER A 94 -13.93 -3.20 -5.77
C SER A 94 -12.54 -2.79 -5.27
N ALA A 95 -11.54 -3.62 -5.51
CA ALA A 95 -10.16 -3.33 -5.16
C ALA A 95 -9.61 -2.13 -5.94
N PHE A 96 -9.83 -2.09 -7.27
CA PHE A 96 -9.43 -0.95 -8.10
C PHE A 96 -10.10 0.36 -7.69
N ILE A 97 -11.40 0.35 -7.42
CA ILE A 97 -12.12 1.53 -6.94
C ILE A 97 -11.50 2.03 -5.64
N ARG A 98 -11.21 1.14 -4.69
CA ARG A 98 -10.56 1.51 -3.42
C ARG A 98 -9.18 2.14 -3.63
N GLU A 99 -8.33 1.55 -4.48
CA GLU A 99 -7.01 2.09 -4.77
C GLU A 99 -7.10 3.43 -5.52
N PHE A 100 -8.05 3.57 -6.44
CA PHE A 100 -8.31 4.81 -7.16
C PHE A 100 -8.74 5.94 -6.20
N VAL A 101 -9.68 5.66 -5.30
CA VAL A 101 -10.12 6.62 -4.28
C VAL A 101 -8.94 7.03 -3.38
N ALA A 102 -8.14 6.07 -2.94
CA ALA A 102 -6.94 6.36 -2.13
C ALA A 102 -5.94 7.27 -2.87
N LEU A 103 -5.76 7.06 -4.17
CA LEU A 103 -4.93 7.91 -5.02
C LEU A 103 -5.52 9.33 -5.16
N CYS A 104 -6.82 9.45 -5.41
CA CYS A 104 -7.52 10.75 -5.50
C CYS A 104 -7.39 11.55 -4.19
N VAL A 105 -7.59 10.90 -3.04
CA VAL A 105 -7.41 11.55 -1.73
C VAL A 105 -5.97 12.02 -1.53
N LYS A 106 -4.99 11.25 -1.96
CA LYS A 106 -3.58 11.62 -1.89
C LYS A 106 -3.24 12.82 -2.79
N LEU A 107 -3.87 12.91 -3.96
CA LEU A 107 -3.64 13.96 -4.95
C LEU A 107 -4.63 15.14 -4.83
N LYS A 108 -5.50 15.17 -3.82
CA LYS A 108 -6.56 16.18 -3.67
C LYS A 108 -6.07 17.63 -3.81
N TRP A 109 -4.91 17.95 -3.26
CA TRP A 109 -4.33 19.30 -3.33
C TRP A 109 -3.90 19.68 -4.75
N LEU A 110 -3.40 18.72 -5.52
CA LEU A 110 -3.07 18.90 -6.93
C LEU A 110 -4.34 19.18 -7.75
N PHE A 111 -5.39 18.41 -7.54
CA PHE A 111 -6.69 18.66 -8.17
C PHE A 111 -7.26 20.02 -7.80
N MET A 112 -7.23 20.40 -6.51
CA MET A 112 -7.69 21.70 -6.05
C MET A 112 -6.91 22.85 -6.71
N PHE A 113 -5.61 22.70 -6.88
CA PHE A 113 -4.77 23.68 -7.58
C PHE A 113 -5.22 23.86 -9.04
N PHE A 114 -5.38 22.77 -9.79
CA PHE A 114 -5.82 22.85 -11.18
C PHE A 114 -7.25 23.38 -11.34
N TYR A 115 -8.18 23.00 -10.47
CA TYR A 115 -9.53 23.55 -10.46
C TYR A 115 -9.53 25.05 -10.14
N GLY A 116 -8.69 25.51 -9.22
CA GLY A 116 -8.52 26.93 -8.91
C GLY A 116 -7.98 27.72 -10.11
N LEU A 117 -7.00 27.17 -10.82
CA LEU A 117 -6.44 27.76 -12.04
C LEU A 117 -7.48 27.86 -13.15
N LEU A 118 -8.25 26.78 -13.36
CA LEU A 118 -9.34 26.76 -14.34
C LEU A 118 -10.42 27.80 -14.00
N PHE A 119 -10.80 27.88 -12.72
CA PHE A 119 -11.78 28.85 -12.26
C PHE A 119 -11.31 30.30 -12.51
N LEU A 120 -10.06 30.62 -12.22
CA LEU A 120 -9.47 31.94 -12.49
C LEU A 120 -9.42 32.23 -13.98
N ALA A 121 -9.08 31.27 -14.83
CA ALA A 121 -9.09 31.43 -16.28
C ALA A 121 -10.49 31.72 -16.81
N LEU A 122 -11.51 31.00 -16.32
CA LEU A 122 -12.92 31.25 -16.69
C LEU A 122 -13.40 32.63 -16.23
N LEU A 123 -13.02 33.10 -15.04
CA LEU A 123 -13.34 34.45 -14.58
C LEU A 123 -12.68 35.52 -15.45
N PHE A 124 -11.45 35.29 -15.90
CA PHE A 124 -10.74 36.22 -16.78
C PHE A 124 -11.42 36.30 -18.16
N LEU A 125 -11.78 35.16 -18.74
CA LEU A 125 -12.53 35.11 -19.99
C LEU A 125 -13.92 35.76 -19.87
N TYR A 126 -14.61 35.50 -18.78
CA TYR A 126 -15.93 36.14 -18.52
C TYR A 126 -15.85 37.66 -18.47
N LYS A 127 -14.83 38.21 -17.76
CA LYS A 127 -14.57 39.65 -17.72
C LYS A 127 -14.21 40.21 -19.11
N GLY A 128 -13.40 39.46 -19.91
CA GLY A 128 -13.05 39.89 -21.27
C GLY A 128 -14.19 39.87 -22.28
N ILE A 129 -15.28 39.16 -22.02
CA ILE A 129 -16.51 39.14 -22.87
C ILE A 129 -17.44 40.33 -22.51
N LEU A 130 -17.32 40.86 -21.29
CA LEU A 130 -18.20 41.96 -20.82
C LEU A 130 -17.63 43.36 -21.11
N TRP A 131 -16.44 43.44 -21.70
CA TRP A 131 -15.79 44.65 -22.22
C TRP A 131 -15.62 44.54 -23.73
#